data_8576c2d0720609757c3afcfb1d9a20e4
#
_entry.id   8576c2d0720609757c3afcfb1d9a20e4
#
_cell.length_a   1.000
_cell.length_b   1.000
_cell.length_c   1.000
_cell.angle_alpha   90.00
_cell.angle_beta   90.00
_cell.angle_gamma   90.00
#
_symmetry.space_group_name_H-M   'P 1'
#
loop_
_entity.id
_entity.type
_entity.pdbx_description
1 polymer ?
#
loop_
_entity_poly.entity_id
_entity_poly.type
_entity_poly.pdbx_seq_one_letter_code
_entity_poly.pdbx_strand_id
1 'polypeptide(L)'
;MIRFVHGILREKKEDSLIIEAGGLGYGVRVPISVLSEAPPIGEELLLHTYFSVREDGQDLFGFFSEKDRDFFMQLISVSGIGAKTALGILSCFRREELIALILSADSKRIQKAPGLGKKSAERLILELKDKLRIEDALPGAVENEEPLISGGFSEGMQEAMEALLSLGYKQGEARTAIVKLPNVEEMNAEEILRSALRKLAF
;
A
#
# COMPACT_ATOMS: atom_id res chain seq x y z
N MET A 1 6.57 -16.13 12.43
CA MET A 1 5.79 -15.51 11.32
C MET A 1 6.74 -14.64 10.51
N ILE A 2 6.79 -14.81 9.18
CA ILE A 2 7.67 -14.01 8.29
C ILE A 2 6.88 -12.79 7.84
N ARG A 3 7.32 -11.56 8.20
CA ARG A 3 6.61 -10.31 7.91
C ARG A 3 7.16 -9.60 6.68
N PHE A 4 8.43 -9.78 6.41
CA PHE A 4 9.10 -9.28 5.20
C PHE A 4 10.28 -10.19 4.86
N VAL A 5 10.71 -10.13 3.60
CA VAL A 5 11.96 -10.72 3.11
C VAL A 5 12.74 -9.61 2.43
N HIS A 6 13.97 -9.39 2.87
CA HIS A 6 14.91 -8.44 2.28
C HIS A 6 16.18 -9.19 1.88
N GLY A 7 16.56 -9.12 0.63
CA GLY A 7 17.70 -9.85 0.11
C GLY A 7 17.91 -9.63 -1.39
N ILE A 8 18.70 -10.50 -2.00
CA ILE A 8 19.04 -10.42 -3.42
C ILE A 8 18.05 -11.24 -4.25
N LEU A 9 17.48 -10.63 -5.29
CA LEU A 9 16.64 -11.33 -6.25
C LEU A 9 17.48 -12.31 -7.08
N ARG A 10 17.20 -13.61 -6.95
CA ARG A 10 17.93 -14.66 -7.64
C ARG A 10 17.23 -15.20 -8.87
N GLU A 11 15.91 -15.26 -8.84
CA GLU A 11 15.14 -15.83 -9.96
C GLU A 11 13.75 -15.18 -10.03
N LYS A 12 13.24 -15.00 -11.27
CA LYS A 12 11.85 -14.63 -11.55
C LYS A 12 11.17 -15.82 -12.22
N LYS A 13 10.06 -16.31 -11.63
CA LYS A 13 9.19 -17.34 -12.20
C LYS A 13 7.88 -16.73 -12.67
N GLU A 14 6.99 -17.53 -13.23
CA GLU A 14 5.70 -17.06 -13.76
C GLU A 14 4.80 -16.38 -12.71
N ASP A 15 4.84 -16.87 -11.45
CA ASP A 15 3.97 -16.43 -10.36
C ASP A 15 4.73 -16.12 -9.05
N SER A 16 6.06 -16.15 -9.09
CA SER A 16 6.87 -16.04 -7.88
C SER A 16 8.27 -15.51 -8.14
N LEU A 17 8.88 -14.96 -7.10
CA LEU A 17 10.25 -14.49 -7.04
C LEU A 17 11.03 -15.34 -6.03
N ILE A 18 12.29 -15.64 -6.34
CA ILE A 18 13.22 -16.28 -5.40
C ILE A 18 14.17 -15.21 -4.87
N ILE A 19 14.08 -14.93 -3.57
CA ILE A 19 14.92 -13.95 -2.88
C ILE A 19 15.87 -14.69 -1.94
N GLU A 20 17.16 -14.45 -2.11
CA GLU A 20 18.17 -14.98 -1.20
C GLU A 20 18.39 -14.01 -0.04
N ALA A 21 18.15 -14.48 1.17
CA ALA A 21 18.40 -13.74 2.40
C ALA A 21 19.09 -14.64 3.42
N GLY A 22 20.27 -14.25 3.90
CA GLY A 22 21.03 -15.02 4.89
C GLY A 22 21.42 -16.42 4.43
N GLY A 23 21.67 -16.64 3.15
CA GLY A 23 22.02 -17.95 2.59
C GLY A 23 20.84 -18.89 2.34
N LEU A 24 19.59 -18.41 2.54
CA LEU A 24 18.35 -19.15 2.25
C LEU A 24 17.63 -18.53 1.06
N GLY A 25 17.12 -19.38 0.16
CA GLY A 25 16.26 -18.96 -0.95
C GLY A 25 14.78 -19.01 -0.58
N TYR A 26 14.14 -17.85 -0.46
CA TYR A 26 12.73 -17.72 -0.19
C TYR A 26 11.93 -17.65 -1.49
N GLY A 27 11.06 -18.64 -1.75
CA GLY A 27 10.08 -18.59 -2.83
C GLY A 27 8.86 -17.78 -2.41
N VAL A 28 8.67 -16.61 -3.00
CA VAL A 28 7.60 -15.67 -2.66
C VAL A 28 6.64 -15.53 -3.84
N ARG A 29 5.39 -15.94 -3.66
CA ARG A 29 4.33 -15.72 -4.66
C ARG A 29 3.93 -14.26 -4.68
N VAL A 30 3.81 -13.68 -5.86
CA VAL A 30 3.56 -12.24 -6.01
C VAL A 30 2.48 -11.98 -7.07
N PRO A 31 1.75 -10.86 -6.99
CA PRO A 31 0.90 -10.40 -8.08
C PRO A 31 1.72 -10.10 -9.34
N ILE A 32 1.09 -10.14 -10.51
CA ILE A 32 1.75 -9.83 -11.81
C ILE A 32 2.34 -8.41 -11.80
N SER A 33 1.71 -7.46 -11.14
CA SER A 33 2.24 -6.09 -10.98
C SER A 33 3.59 -6.09 -10.28
N VAL A 34 3.72 -6.82 -9.17
CA VAL A 34 4.99 -6.95 -8.43
C VAL A 34 6.03 -7.68 -9.26
N LEU A 35 5.64 -8.72 -10.00
CA LEU A 35 6.55 -9.46 -10.87
C LEU A 35 7.13 -8.59 -11.99
N SER A 36 6.29 -7.73 -12.59
CA SER A 36 6.68 -6.83 -13.69
C SER A 36 7.55 -5.66 -13.23
N GLU A 37 7.30 -5.15 -12.03
CA GLU A 37 8.02 -4.02 -11.44
C GLU A 37 9.26 -4.43 -10.63
N ALA A 38 9.47 -5.75 -10.43
CA ALA A 38 10.63 -6.27 -9.70
C ALA A 38 11.95 -5.90 -10.39
N PRO A 39 13.00 -5.53 -9.61
CA PRO A 39 14.30 -5.15 -10.14
C PRO A 39 14.96 -6.29 -10.94
N PRO A 40 16.03 -6.01 -11.69
CA PRO A 40 16.83 -7.05 -12.34
C PRO A 40 17.34 -8.11 -11.36
N ILE A 41 17.55 -9.34 -11.88
CA ILE A 41 18.18 -10.41 -11.11
C ILE A 41 19.58 -9.96 -10.67
N GLY A 42 19.90 -10.19 -9.40
CA GLY A 42 21.14 -9.78 -8.75
C GLY A 42 21.03 -8.49 -7.93
N GLU A 43 19.94 -7.76 -8.04
CA GLU A 43 19.69 -6.56 -7.25
C GLU A 43 18.92 -6.86 -5.95
N GLU A 44 18.98 -5.91 -5.01
CA GLU A 44 18.26 -5.99 -3.74
C GLU A 44 16.76 -5.82 -3.94
N LEU A 45 15.99 -6.57 -3.16
CA LEU A 45 14.54 -6.51 -3.15
C LEU A 45 14.03 -6.72 -1.72
N LEU A 46 13.12 -5.83 -1.30
CA LEU A 46 12.34 -5.99 -0.08
C LEU A 46 10.89 -6.25 -0.46
N LEU A 47 10.30 -7.31 0.08
CA LEU A 47 8.87 -7.59 -0.03
C LEU A 47 8.26 -7.75 1.36
N HIS A 48 7.16 -7.06 1.61
CA HIS A 48 6.30 -7.28 2.76
C HIS A 48 5.49 -8.54 2.54
N THR A 49 5.51 -9.47 3.51
CA THR A 49 5.01 -10.81 3.28
C THR A 49 3.85 -11.21 4.18
N TYR A 50 2.97 -12.04 3.62
CA TYR A 50 1.98 -12.83 4.33
C TYR A 50 2.40 -14.29 4.28
N PHE A 51 2.63 -14.90 5.45
CA PHE A 51 2.99 -16.31 5.57
C PHE A 51 1.75 -17.15 5.86
N SER A 52 1.37 -17.97 4.91
CA SER A 52 0.24 -18.90 5.00
C SER A 52 0.73 -20.28 5.37
N VAL A 53 0.22 -20.80 6.46
CA VAL A 53 0.52 -22.17 6.94
C VAL A 53 -0.79 -22.97 6.87
N ARG A 54 -0.78 -24.10 6.17
CA ARG A 54 -1.89 -25.03 6.04
C ARG A 54 -1.38 -26.45 6.30
N GLU A 55 -2.28 -27.40 6.45
CA GLU A 55 -1.94 -28.82 6.63
C GLU A 55 -1.17 -29.39 5.42
N ASP A 56 -1.49 -28.92 4.21
CA ASP A 56 -0.94 -29.36 2.93
C ASP A 56 0.28 -28.57 2.47
N GLY A 57 0.69 -27.50 3.18
CA GLY A 57 1.86 -26.73 2.80
C GLY A 57 1.98 -25.36 3.42
N GLN A 58 3.08 -24.72 3.05
CA GLN A 58 3.42 -23.37 3.48
C GLN A 58 3.68 -22.51 2.24
N ASP A 59 3.02 -21.37 2.15
CA ASP A 59 3.16 -20.41 1.07
C ASP A 59 3.54 -19.04 1.65
N LEU A 60 4.40 -18.34 0.94
CA LEU A 60 4.77 -16.96 1.24
C LEU A 60 4.27 -16.07 0.11
N PHE A 61 3.45 -15.07 0.43
CA PHE A 61 2.91 -14.09 -0.52
C PHE A 61 3.58 -12.74 -0.27
N GLY A 62 4.03 -12.03 -1.33
CA GLY A 62 4.83 -10.82 -1.21
C GLY A 62 4.27 -9.63 -1.98
N PHE A 63 4.49 -8.44 -1.42
CA PHE A 63 4.01 -7.16 -1.92
C PHE A 63 5.08 -6.09 -1.68
N PHE A 64 5.10 -5.03 -2.50
CA PHE A 64 6.04 -3.92 -2.31
C PHE A 64 5.73 -3.08 -1.08
N SER A 65 4.47 -2.99 -0.67
CA SER A 65 4.07 -2.20 0.48
C SER A 65 3.32 -3.02 1.53
N GLU A 66 3.36 -2.56 2.80
CA GLU A 66 2.55 -3.12 3.87
C GLU A 66 1.06 -2.96 3.59
N LYS A 67 0.65 -1.85 2.98
CA LYS A 67 -0.75 -1.59 2.62
C LYS A 67 -1.30 -2.61 1.64
N ASP A 68 -0.51 -2.99 0.63
CA ASP A 68 -0.90 -4.02 -0.34
C ASP A 68 -1.00 -5.39 0.32
N ARG A 69 -0.05 -5.72 1.22
CA ARG A 69 -0.12 -6.95 2.04
C ARG A 69 -1.37 -6.95 2.92
N ASP A 70 -1.67 -5.86 3.60
CA ASP A 70 -2.82 -5.76 4.50
C ASP A 70 -4.14 -5.80 3.72
N PHE A 71 -4.17 -5.18 2.54
CA PHE A 71 -5.31 -5.29 1.65
C PHE A 71 -5.51 -6.72 1.11
N PHE A 72 -4.43 -7.42 0.77
CA PHE A 72 -4.49 -8.85 0.48
C PHE A 72 -5.08 -9.65 1.66
N MET A 73 -4.69 -9.34 2.89
CA MET A 73 -5.26 -9.98 4.08
C MET A 73 -6.76 -9.67 4.25
N GLN A 74 -7.21 -8.47 3.91
CA GLN A 74 -8.63 -8.14 3.86
C GLN A 74 -9.36 -8.97 2.80
N LEU A 75 -8.80 -9.13 1.60
CA LEU A 75 -9.39 -9.95 0.55
C LEU A 75 -9.56 -11.41 0.98
N ILE A 76 -8.54 -12.02 1.59
CA ILE A 76 -8.62 -13.42 2.05
C ILE A 76 -9.52 -13.61 3.28
N SER A 77 -9.88 -12.55 3.99
CA SER A 77 -10.87 -12.60 5.07
C SER A 77 -12.31 -12.76 4.58
N VAL A 78 -12.54 -12.47 3.29
CA VAL A 78 -13.86 -12.64 2.65
C VAL A 78 -14.12 -14.13 2.40
N SER A 79 -15.24 -14.62 2.89
CA SER A 79 -15.59 -16.04 2.72
C SER A 79 -15.70 -16.42 1.23
N GLY A 80 -14.96 -17.47 0.85
CA GLY A 80 -14.89 -17.97 -0.53
C GLY A 80 -13.78 -17.31 -1.37
N ILE A 81 -12.97 -16.42 -0.79
CA ILE A 81 -11.77 -15.87 -1.43
C ILE A 81 -10.54 -16.41 -0.72
N GLY A 82 -9.87 -17.36 -1.36
CA GLY A 82 -8.58 -17.88 -0.89
C GLY A 82 -7.40 -17.06 -1.40
N ALA A 83 -6.21 -17.34 -0.88
CA ALA A 83 -4.98 -16.62 -1.22
C ALA A 83 -4.69 -16.61 -2.73
N LYS A 84 -4.90 -17.71 -3.44
CA LYS A 84 -4.72 -17.80 -4.89
C LYS A 84 -5.69 -16.87 -5.65
N THR A 85 -6.95 -16.82 -5.23
CA THR A 85 -7.96 -15.94 -5.83
C THR A 85 -7.64 -14.47 -5.54
N ALA A 86 -7.27 -14.13 -4.30
CA ALA A 86 -6.87 -12.79 -3.91
C ALA A 86 -5.65 -12.31 -4.70
N LEU A 87 -4.65 -13.17 -4.91
CA LEU A 87 -3.49 -12.86 -5.74
C LEU A 87 -3.88 -12.60 -7.20
N GLY A 88 -4.80 -13.42 -7.75
CA GLY A 88 -5.37 -13.22 -9.08
C GLY A 88 -6.12 -11.90 -9.23
N ILE A 89 -6.88 -11.49 -8.21
CA ILE A 89 -7.57 -10.20 -8.17
C ILE A 89 -6.54 -9.05 -8.21
N LEU A 90 -5.50 -9.09 -7.37
CA LEU A 90 -4.44 -8.08 -7.31
C LEU A 90 -3.51 -8.09 -8.53
N SER A 91 -3.52 -9.17 -9.31
CA SER A 91 -2.86 -9.22 -10.62
C SER A 91 -3.67 -8.54 -11.73
N CYS A 92 -5.00 -8.41 -11.56
CA CYS A 92 -5.88 -7.75 -12.53
C CYS A 92 -6.14 -6.29 -12.22
N PHE A 93 -6.12 -5.92 -10.94
CA PHE A 93 -6.46 -4.57 -10.47
C PHE A 93 -5.40 -4.09 -9.49
N ARG A 94 -4.97 -2.83 -9.62
CA ARG A 94 -4.21 -2.17 -8.57
C ARG A 94 -5.13 -1.96 -7.35
N ARG A 95 -4.54 -1.87 -6.16
CA ARG A 95 -5.28 -1.72 -4.90
C ARG A 95 -6.29 -0.57 -4.96
N GLU A 96 -5.86 0.61 -5.41
CA GLU A 96 -6.69 1.83 -5.51
C GLU A 96 -7.87 1.64 -6.45
N GLU A 97 -7.64 1.00 -7.62
CA GLU A 97 -8.69 0.69 -8.58
C GLU A 97 -9.71 -0.28 -8.00
N LEU A 98 -9.23 -1.34 -7.34
CA LEU A 98 -10.13 -2.33 -6.75
C LEU A 98 -10.97 -1.72 -5.62
N ILE A 99 -10.38 -0.86 -4.77
CA ILE A 99 -11.10 -0.14 -3.73
C ILE A 99 -12.19 0.76 -4.36
N ALA A 100 -11.88 1.50 -5.40
CA ALA A 100 -12.86 2.32 -6.12
C ALA A 100 -14.01 1.49 -6.70
N LEU A 101 -13.72 0.29 -7.25
CA LEU A 101 -14.72 -0.64 -7.76
C LEU A 101 -15.62 -1.20 -6.65
N ILE A 102 -15.05 -1.49 -5.48
CA ILE A 102 -15.80 -1.95 -4.30
C ILE A 102 -16.73 -0.84 -3.79
N LEU A 103 -16.22 0.37 -3.63
CA LEU A 103 -17.01 1.52 -3.16
C LEU A 103 -18.15 1.87 -4.12
N SER A 104 -17.91 1.79 -5.44
CA SER A 104 -18.93 2.01 -6.48
C SER A 104 -19.85 0.81 -6.71
N ALA A 105 -19.61 -0.33 -6.01
CA ALA A 105 -20.35 -1.58 -6.15
C ALA A 105 -20.34 -2.16 -7.58
N ASP A 106 -19.25 -1.97 -8.34
CA ASP A 106 -19.12 -2.49 -9.71
C ASP A 106 -18.71 -3.95 -9.72
N SER A 107 -19.63 -4.83 -9.35
CA SER A 107 -19.40 -6.27 -9.33
C SER A 107 -19.08 -6.84 -10.72
N LYS A 108 -19.58 -6.22 -11.80
CA LYS A 108 -19.34 -6.68 -13.17
C LYS A 108 -17.87 -6.55 -13.60
N ARG A 109 -17.20 -5.48 -13.18
CA ARG A 109 -15.76 -5.31 -13.45
C ARG A 109 -14.93 -6.24 -12.56
N ILE A 110 -15.26 -6.34 -11.28
CA ILE A 110 -14.55 -7.20 -10.32
C ILE A 110 -14.59 -8.68 -10.74
N GLN A 111 -15.71 -9.18 -11.30
CA GLN A 111 -15.85 -10.54 -11.84
C GLN A 111 -14.88 -10.91 -12.95
N LYS A 112 -14.20 -9.93 -13.59
CA LYS A 112 -13.19 -10.21 -14.63
C LYS A 112 -11.91 -10.83 -14.05
N ALA A 113 -11.71 -10.75 -12.75
CA ALA A 113 -10.57 -11.39 -12.10
C ALA A 113 -10.69 -12.94 -12.16
N PRO A 114 -9.59 -13.66 -12.43
CA PRO A 114 -9.57 -15.11 -12.50
C PRO A 114 -10.04 -15.74 -11.18
N GLY A 115 -10.89 -16.74 -11.28
CA GLY A 115 -11.40 -17.48 -10.11
C GLY A 115 -12.45 -16.75 -9.28
N LEU A 116 -12.93 -15.56 -9.73
CA LEU A 116 -13.94 -14.79 -9.04
C LEU A 116 -15.29 -14.84 -9.78
N GLY A 117 -16.23 -15.62 -9.26
CA GLY A 117 -17.59 -15.68 -9.78
C GLY A 117 -18.47 -14.52 -9.31
N LYS A 118 -19.67 -14.38 -9.91
CA LYS A 118 -20.63 -13.33 -9.58
C LYS A 118 -20.94 -13.25 -8.07
N LYS A 119 -21.26 -14.39 -7.45
CA LYS A 119 -21.59 -14.46 -6.01
C LYS A 119 -20.42 -14.01 -5.13
N SER A 120 -19.19 -14.40 -5.48
CA SER A 120 -17.99 -14.01 -4.72
C SER A 120 -17.66 -12.54 -4.89
N ALA A 121 -17.88 -11.94 -6.07
CA ALA A 121 -17.69 -10.52 -6.29
C ALA A 121 -18.72 -9.66 -5.52
N GLU A 122 -20.00 -10.07 -5.53
CA GLU A 122 -21.05 -9.41 -4.75
C GLU A 122 -20.76 -9.49 -3.25
N ARG A 123 -20.29 -10.64 -2.77
CA ARG A 123 -19.91 -10.85 -1.38
C ARG A 123 -18.70 -10.03 -0.97
N LEU A 124 -17.67 -9.97 -1.84
CA LEU A 124 -16.50 -9.11 -1.63
C LEU A 124 -16.90 -7.66 -1.42
N ILE A 125 -17.79 -7.14 -2.27
CA ILE A 125 -18.33 -5.79 -2.13
C ILE A 125 -19.05 -5.63 -0.79
N LEU A 126 -19.95 -6.55 -0.46
CA LEU A 126 -20.76 -6.47 0.77
C LEU A 126 -19.88 -6.47 2.04
N GLU A 127 -18.88 -7.36 2.10
CA GLU A 127 -18.05 -7.52 3.30
C GLU A 127 -16.96 -6.44 3.45
N LEU A 128 -16.48 -5.85 2.34
CA LEU A 128 -15.40 -4.86 2.40
C LEU A 128 -15.85 -3.40 2.26
N LYS A 129 -17.00 -3.13 1.66
CA LYS A 129 -17.45 -1.75 1.42
C LYS A 129 -17.50 -0.89 2.69
N ASP A 130 -17.96 -1.47 3.79
CA ASP A 130 -18.08 -0.74 5.08
C ASP A 130 -16.73 -0.61 5.81
N LYS A 131 -15.73 -1.42 5.42
CA LYS A 131 -14.38 -1.41 6.00
C LYS A 131 -13.42 -0.45 5.27
N LEU A 132 -13.75 -0.12 4.01
CA LEU A 132 -12.93 0.72 3.14
C LEU A 132 -13.43 2.17 3.16
N ARG A 133 -12.49 3.11 3.07
CA ARG A 133 -12.79 4.55 3.00
C ARG A 133 -12.46 5.07 1.60
N ILE A 134 -13.08 6.19 1.24
CA ILE A 134 -12.80 6.87 -0.04
C ILE A 134 -11.32 7.28 -0.14
N GLU A 135 -10.70 7.63 0.98
CA GLU A 135 -9.28 7.98 1.08
C GLU A 135 -8.36 6.81 0.66
N ASP A 136 -8.80 5.57 0.86
CA ASP A 136 -8.03 4.37 0.46
C ASP A 136 -8.00 4.15 -1.07
N ALA A 137 -8.94 4.76 -1.80
CA ALA A 137 -9.03 4.67 -3.26
C ALA A 137 -8.21 5.75 -4.00
N LEU A 138 -7.70 6.75 -3.29
CA LEU A 138 -6.94 7.83 -3.91
C LEU A 138 -5.48 7.40 -4.11
N PRO A 139 -4.92 7.48 -5.33
CA PRO A 139 -3.50 7.31 -5.56
C PRO A 139 -2.74 8.39 -4.77
N GLY A 140 -1.92 7.99 -3.82
CA GLY A 140 -1.17 8.93 -2.96
C GLY A 140 -1.91 9.37 -1.69
N ALA A 141 -2.99 8.73 -1.28
CA ALA A 141 -3.48 8.83 0.09
C ALA A 141 -2.45 8.18 1.03
N VAL A 142 -1.46 8.98 1.28
CA VAL A 142 -0.48 8.98 2.37
C VAL A 142 0.08 7.61 2.74
N GLU A 143 1.15 7.22 2.06
CA GLU A 143 2.22 6.48 2.70
C GLU A 143 2.78 7.35 3.83
N ASN A 144 2.25 7.18 5.02
CA ASN A 144 2.80 7.77 6.22
C ASN A 144 2.75 6.73 7.33
N GLU A 145 3.77 5.90 7.34
CA GLU A 145 4.39 5.35 8.53
C GLU A 145 5.81 4.94 8.18
N GLU A 146 6.64 5.95 7.90
CA GLU A 146 8.03 6.01 8.32
C GLU A 146 8.43 7.48 8.32
N PRO A 147 9.25 7.94 9.24
CA PRO A 147 9.83 9.26 9.16
C PRO A 147 10.85 9.23 8.01
N LEU A 148 10.40 9.45 6.77
CA LEU A 148 11.29 9.84 5.68
C LEU A 148 11.72 11.29 5.92
N ILE A 149 12.59 11.44 6.90
CA ILE A 149 13.60 12.47 6.91
C ILE A 149 14.59 12.06 5.82
N SER A 150 14.28 12.38 4.58
CA SER A 150 15.29 12.55 3.53
C SER A 150 14.58 12.85 2.19
N GLY A 151 14.51 14.13 1.84
CA GLY A 151 14.30 14.57 0.48
C GLY A 151 13.11 15.49 0.27
N GLY A 152 13.24 16.81 0.54
CA GLY A 152 12.36 17.81 0.00
C GLY A 152 11.70 18.81 0.98
N PHE A 153 11.79 18.61 2.27
CA PHE A 153 11.35 19.60 3.24
C PHE A 153 12.58 20.32 3.82
N SER A 154 12.59 21.65 3.75
CA SER A 154 13.57 22.46 4.48
C SER A 154 13.38 22.27 5.98
N GLU A 155 14.43 22.56 6.78
CA GLU A 155 14.38 22.48 8.25
C GLU A 155 13.18 23.26 8.81
N GLY A 156 12.89 24.44 8.28
CA GLY A 156 11.72 25.24 8.66
C GLY A 156 10.37 24.61 8.33
N MET A 157 10.27 23.84 7.24
CA MET A 157 9.05 23.10 6.91
C MET A 157 8.81 21.93 7.88
N GLN A 158 9.88 21.27 8.34
CA GLN A 158 9.80 20.17 9.29
C GLN A 158 9.34 20.68 10.66
N GLU A 159 9.94 21.75 11.17
CA GLU A 159 9.54 22.37 12.43
C GLU A 159 8.08 22.86 12.40
N ALA A 160 7.65 23.47 11.28
CA ALA A 160 6.27 23.92 11.11
C ALA A 160 5.29 22.73 11.06
N MET A 161 5.69 21.61 10.46
CA MET A 161 4.89 20.37 10.44
C MET A 161 4.70 19.81 11.86
N GLU A 162 5.78 19.69 12.63
CA GLU A 162 5.73 19.21 14.02
C GLU A 162 4.86 20.10 14.91
N ALA A 163 4.94 21.42 14.73
CA ALA A 163 4.10 22.36 15.44
C ALA A 163 2.61 22.18 15.11
N LEU A 164 2.24 21.97 13.82
CA LEU A 164 0.85 21.73 13.42
C LEU A 164 0.32 20.41 13.98
N LEU A 165 1.14 19.35 13.99
CA LEU A 165 0.78 18.07 14.60
C LEU A 165 0.55 18.22 16.12
N SER A 166 1.41 18.98 16.81
CA SER A 166 1.27 19.26 18.24
C SER A 166 0.00 20.06 18.56
N LEU A 167 -0.48 20.89 17.63
CA LEU A 167 -1.74 21.61 17.72
C LEU A 167 -2.98 20.73 17.40
N GLY A 168 -2.77 19.43 17.05
CA GLY A 168 -3.86 18.47 16.84
C GLY A 168 -4.35 18.38 15.40
N TYR A 169 -3.71 19.05 14.43
CA TYR A 169 -4.03 18.87 13.02
C TYR A 169 -3.53 17.51 12.51
N LYS A 170 -4.27 16.90 11.59
CA LYS A 170 -3.84 15.66 10.95
C LYS A 170 -2.67 15.93 10.01
N GLN A 171 -1.75 14.98 9.91
CA GLN A 171 -0.53 15.10 9.08
C GLN A 171 -0.82 15.45 7.61
N GLY A 172 -1.87 14.87 7.02
CA GLY A 172 -2.29 15.18 5.65
C GLY A 172 -2.78 16.63 5.46
N GLU A 173 -3.51 17.17 6.45
CA GLU A 173 -4.00 18.55 6.47
C GLU A 173 -2.82 19.52 6.61
N ALA A 174 -1.94 19.26 7.56
CA ALA A 174 -0.74 20.05 7.82
C ALA A 174 0.19 20.09 6.59
N ARG A 175 0.46 18.92 5.98
CA ARG A 175 1.28 18.81 4.76
C ARG A 175 0.67 19.57 3.59
N THR A 176 -0.63 19.40 3.36
CA THR A 176 -1.34 20.08 2.27
C THR A 176 -1.32 21.60 2.45
N ALA A 177 -1.47 22.07 3.69
CA ALA A 177 -1.41 23.48 4.01
C ALA A 177 -0.02 24.09 3.76
N ILE A 178 1.05 23.38 4.12
CA ILE A 178 2.44 23.82 3.94
C ILE A 178 2.81 23.83 2.45
N VAL A 179 2.59 22.71 1.73
CA VAL A 179 2.99 22.58 0.31
C VAL A 179 2.26 23.57 -0.60
N LYS A 180 1.05 24.00 -0.25
CA LYS A 180 0.30 25.01 -1.01
C LYS A 180 0.70 26.45 -0.72
N LEU A 181 1.67 26.69 0.16
CA LEU A 181 2.17 28.06 0.40
C LEU A 181 3.07 28.51 -0.77
N PRO A 182 2.91 29.73 -1.26
CA PRO A 182 3.83 30.30 -2.24
C PRO A 182 5.18 30.60 -1.56
N ASN A 183 6.28 30.30 -2.24
CA ASN A 183 7.66 30.58 -1.79
C ASN A 183 8.02 29.96 -0.43
N VAL A 184 7.47 28.82 -0.12
CA VAL A 184 7.65 28.15 1.19
C VAL A 184 9.13 27.80 1.48
N GLU A 185 9.95 27.64 0.45
CA GLU A 185 11.38 27.34 0.57
C GLU A 185 12.21 28.53 1.14
N GLU A 186 11.69 29.74 1.01
CA GLU A 186 12.34 30.97 1.50
C GLU A 186 11.82 31.42 2.88
N MET A 187 10.79 30.72 3.40
CA MET A 187 10.13 31.07 4.66
C MET A 187 10.77 30.32 5.85
N ASN A 188 10.82 30.98 7.01
CA ASN A 188 11.19 30.32 8.26
C ASN A 188 10.01 29.53 8.87
N ALA A 189 10.27 28.67 9.86
CA ALA A 189 9.28 27.80 10.48
C ALA A 189 8.06 28.54 11.04
N GLU A 190 8.27 29.70 11.66
CA GLU A 190 7.19 30.51 12.24
C GLU A 190 6.28 31.11 11.16
N GLU A 191 6.86 31.60 10.06
CA GLU A 191 6.11 32.15 8.93
C GLU A 191 5.29 31.07 8.22
N ILE A 192 5.87 29.87 8.03
CA ILE A 192 5.20 28.70 7.46
C ILE A 192 4.03 28.29 8.36
N LEU A 193 4.28 28.14 9.67
CA LEU A 193 3.25 27.76 10.65
C LEU A 193 2.09 28.75 10.64
N ARG A 194 2.38 30.04 10.74
CA ARG A 194 1.37 31.10 10.74
C ARG A 194 0.53 31.13 9.45
N SER A 195 1.18 30.93 8.31
CA SER A 195 0.53 30.93 7.00
C SER A 195 -0.32 29.67 6.77
N ALA A 196 0.16 28.51 7.25
CA ALA A 196 -0.56 27.27 7.22
C ALA A 196 -1.80 27.30 8.11
N LEU A 197 -1.69 27.83 9.34
CA LEU A 197 -2.84 27.98 10.25
C LEU A 197 -3.94 28.87 9.67
N ARG A 198 -3.58 29.95 8.96
CA ARG A 198 -4.58 30.79 8.28
C ARG A 198 -5.36 30.03 7.22
N LYS A 199 -4.70 29.08 6.49
CA LYS A 199 -5.36 28.27 5.47
C LYS A 199 -6.20 27.13 6.06
N LEU A 200 -5.86 26.66 7.26
CA LEU A 200 -6.59 25.58 7.95
C LEU A 200 -7.80 26.10 8.74
N ALA A 201 -7.85 27.41 9.02
CA ALA A 201 -8.93 28.06 9.78
C ALA A 201 -10.11 28.51 8.89
N PHE A 202 -10.02 28.34 7.55
CA PHE A 202 -11.06 28.62 6.57
C PHE A 202 -11.31 27.41 5.67
#